data_b3fb5ef99e677d8b81f9261a445f4279
#
_entry.id   b3fb5ef99e677d8b81f9261a445f4279
#
_cell.length_a   1.000
_cell.length_b   1.000
_cell.length_c   1.000
_cell.angle_alpha   90.00
_cell.angle_beta   90.00
_cell.angle_gamma   90.00
#
_symmetry.space_group_name_H-M   'P 1'
#
loop_
_entity.id
_entity.type
_entity.pdbx_description
1 polymer ?
#
loop_
_entity_poly.entity_id
_entity_poly.type
_entity_poly.pdbx_seq_one_letter_code
_entity_poly.pdbx_strand_id
1 'polypeptide(L)'
;MNANVSKLLNEQINKEFYSAYLYLDFANYYASVGLDGFENWYKVQAQEERDHAMLFYQYLQNNGEGVTFEAIAKPEWERGGHMTPLKKALEHERLVTASIDAIYAAAYEAKDFRAMQMLDWFIKEQGEEEKNAADLITRMELFGGDSKGLYMLNSELKARVYAAPSLVL
;
A
#
# COMPACT_ATOMS: atom_id res chain seq x y z
N MET A 1 5.08 20.49 15.64
CA MET A 1 5.74 19.80 14.50
C MET A 1 6.24 20.82 13.50
N ASN A 2 7.24 20.50 12.68
CA ASN A 2 7.63 21.37 11.57
C ASN A 2 6.49 21.43 10.53
N ALA A 3 6.16 22.64 10.03
CA ALA A 3 5.00 22.83 9.14
C ALA A 3 5.10 22.05 7.81
N ASN A 4 6.32 21.90 7.26
CA ASN A 4 6.52 21.12 6.05
C ASN A 4 6.34 19.61 6.30
N VAL A 5 6.84 19.11 7.43
CA VAL A 5 6.66 17.69 7.84
C VAL A 5 5.18 17.40 8.07
N SER A 6 4.47 18.28 8.80
CA SER A 6 3.01 18.16 9.04
C SER A 6 2.23 18.11 7.73
N LYS A 7 2.55 19.00 6.79
CA LYS A 7 1.91 19.03 5.46
C LYS A 7 2.12 17.72 4.70
N LEU A 8 3.37 17.23 4.62
CA LEU A 8 3.70 16.00 3.90
C LEU A 8 3.03 14.77 4.52
N LEU A 9 2.99 14.67 5.85
CA LEU A 9 2.27 13.62 6.57
C LEU A 9 0.76 13.64 6.28
N ASN A 10 0.18 14.85 6.23
CA ASN A 10 -1.23 15.00 5.87
C ASN A 10 -1.51 14.57 4.41
N GLU A 11 -0.64 14.93 3.47
CA GLU A 11 -0.73 14.47 2.07
C GLU A 11 -0.61 12.95 1.96
N GLN A 12 0.20 12.33 2.84
CA GLN A 12 0.36 10.88 2.85
C GLN A 12 -0.93 10.16 3.23
N ILE A 13 -1.74 10.68 4.13
CA ILE A 13 -3.07 10.10 4.45
C ILE A 13 -3.89 9.89 3.18
N ASN A 14 -3.93 10.90 2.30
CA ASN A 14 -4.68 10.80 1.05
C ASN A 14 -4.08 9.75 0.09
N LYS A 15 -2.75 9.64 0.04
CA LYS A 15 -2.05 8.67 -0.80
C LYS A 15 -2.33 7.24 -0.34
N GLU A 16 -2.32 6.97 0.96
CA GLU A 16 -2.65 5.65 1.52
C GLU A 16 -4.12 5.28 1.27
N PHE A 17 -5.05 6.22 1.43
CA PHE A 17 -6.44 5.98 1.04
C PHE A 17 -6.60 5.73 -0.46
N TYR A 18 -5.82 6.40 -1.31
CA TYR A 18 -5.80 6.10 -2.73
C TYR A 18 -5.24 4.70 -3.00
N SER A 19 -4.18 4.27 -2.31
CA SER A 19 -3.65 2.90 -2.38
C SER A 19 -4.73 1.87 -2.04
N ALA A 20 -5.45 2.07 -0.94
CA ALA A 20 -6.56 1.22 -0.55
C ALA A 20 -7.63 1.13 -1.66
N TYR A 21 -7.97 2.25 -2.27
CA TYR A 21 -8.98 2.32 -3.32
C TYR A 21 -8.50 1.66 -4.63
N LEU A 22 -7.23 1.84 -4.99
CA LEU A 22 -6.58 1.17 -6.12
C LEU A 22 -6.59 -0.36 -5.94
N TYR A 23 -6.24 -0.84 -4.77
CA TYR A 23 -6.21 -2.29 -4.49
C TYR A 23 -7.60 -2.92 -4.43
N LEU A 24 -8.62 -2.18 -3.99
CA LEU A 24 -10.01 -2.63 -4.15
C LEU A 24 -10.41 -2.76 -5.62
N ASP A 25 -9.93 -1.89 -6.50
CA ASP A 25 -10.21 -2.01 -7.94
C ASP A 25 -9.46 -3.20 -8.57
N PHE A 26 -8.25 -3.53 -8.10
CA PHE A 26 -7.57 -4.77 -8.48
C PHE A 26 -8.34 -6.01 -7.99
N ALA A 27 -8.83 -6.00 -6.75
CA ALA A 27 -9.67 -7.07 -6.23
C ALA A 27 -10.93 -7.26 -7.07
N ASN A 28 -11.61 -6.17 -7.42
CA ASN A 28 -12.77 -6.18 -8.30
C ASN A 28 -12.47 -6.77 -9.69
N TYR A 29 -11.31 -6.45 -10.27
CA TYR A 29 -10.87 -7.06 -11.52
C TYR A 29 -10.71 -8.58 -11.37
N TYR A 30 -9.99 -9.05 -10.35
CA TYR A 30 -9.75 -10.48 -10.15
C TYR A 30 -11.04 -11.24 -9.84
N ALA A 31 -11.98 -10.66 -9.10
CA ALA A 31 -13.33 -11.21 -8.91
C ALA A 31 -14.05 -11.42 -10.25
N SER A 32 -13.97 -10.44 -11.16
CA SER A 32 -14.64 -10.48 -12.46
C SER A 32 -14.11 -11.58 -13.40
N VAL A 33 -12.89 -12.06 -13.16
CA VAL A 33 -12.25 -13.14 -13.95
C VAL A 33 -12.14 -14.47 -13.20
N GLY A 34 -12.79 -14.59 -12.03
CA GLY A 34 -12.86 -15.84 -11.26
C GLY A 34 -11.59 -16.21 -10.50
N LEU A 35 -10.70 -15.26 -10.22
CA LEU A 35 -9.45 -15.45 -9.47
C LEU A 35 -9.62 -14.96 -8.02
N ASP A 36 -10.44 -15.65 -7.26
CA ASP A 36 -10.86 -15.30 -5.90
C ASP A 36 -9.71 -15.31 -4.86
N GLY A 37 -8.62 -16.00 -5.11
CA GLY A 37 -7.41 -15.92 -4.28
C GLY A 37 -6.67 -14.59 -4.47
N PHE A 38 -6.52 -14.13 -5.70
CA PHE A 38 -5.99 -12.80 -6.00
C PHE A 38 -6.93 -11.68 -5.52
N GLU A 39 -8.26 -11.89 -5.66
CA GLU A 39 -9.25 -11.00 -5.06
C GLU A 39 -9.03 -10.86 -3.56
N ASN A 40 -8.91 -11.99 -2.85
CA ASN A 40 -8.66 -11.99 -1.40
C ASN A 40 -7.35 -11.27 -1.05
N TRP A 41 -6.28 -11.54 -1.80
CA TRP A 41 -4.98 -10.88 -1.59
C TRP A 41 -5.12 -9.35 -1.60
N TYR A 42 -5.77 -8.80 -2.63
CA TYR A 42 -5.92 -7.35 -2.75
C TYR A 42 -7.00 -6.75 -1.85
N LYS A 43 -7.98 -7.52 -1.39
CA LYS A 43 -8.89 -7.07 -0.31
C LYS A 43 -8.15 -6.89 1.02
N VAL A 44 -7.25 -7.82 1.34
CA VAL A 44 -6.39 -7.70 2.53
C VAL A 44 -5.46 -6.51 2.37
N GLN A 45 -4.80 -6.37 1.22
CA GLN A 45 -3.93 -5.24 0.94
C GLN A 45 -4.67 -3.90 1.09
N ALA A 46 -5.86 -3.78 0.53
CA ALA A 46 -6.67 -2.56 0.64
C ALA A 46 -7.01 -2.21 2.11
N GLN A 47 -7.17 -3.20 2.96
CA GLN A 47 -7.41 -2.97 4.38
C GLN A 47 -6.14 -2.51 5.10
N GLU A 48 -4.98 -3.07 4.77
CA GLU A 48 -3.69 -2.66 5.33
C GLU A 48 -3.36 -1.21 4.95
N GLU A 49 -3.58 -0.80 3.69
CA GLU A 49 -3.39 0.59 3.26
C GLU A 49 -4.32 1.58 3.98
N ARG A 50 -5.58 1.17 4.20
CA ARG A 50 -6.47 1.98 5.03
C ARG A 50 -5.92 2.18 6.44
N ASP A 51 -5.34 1.15 7.02
CA ASP A 51 -4.76 1.24 8.36
C ASP A 51 -3.48 2.08 8.36
N HIS A 52 -2.67 2.05 7.29
CA HIS A 52 -1.54 2.97 7.09
C HIS A 52 -2.02 4.44 7.10
N ALA A 53 -3.09 4.75 6.37
CA ALA A 53 -3.70 6.08 6.41
C ALA A 53 -4.12 6.49 7.84
N MET A 54 -4.69 5.55 8.60
CA MET A 54 -5.13 5.80 9.97
C MET A 54 -3.96 5.99 10.94
N LEU A 55 -2.81 5.35 10.71
CA LEU A 55 -1.59 5.60 11.49
C LEU A 55 -1.09 7.04 11.29
N PHE A 56 -1.00 7.54 10.06
CA PHE A 56 -0.64 8.94 9.80
C PHE A 56 -1.64 9.91 10.42
N TYR A 57 -2.95 9.63 10.26
CA TYR A 57 -4.01 10.42 10.89
C TYR A 57 -3.83 10.49 12.40
N GLN A 58 -3.70 9.34 13.07
CA GLN A 58 -3.56 9.28 14.53
C GLN A 58 -2.27 9.96 15.00
N TYR A 59 -1.19 9.80 14.25
CA TYR A 59 0.08 10.47 14.58
C TYR A 59 -0.06 12.00 14.55
N LEU A 60 -0.70 12.57 13.54
CA LEU A 60 -0.97 14.01 13.47
C LEU A 60 -1.85 14.48 14.64
N GLN A 61 -2.92 13.75 14.95
CA GLN A 61 -3.80 14.06 16.09
C GLN A 61 -3.04 14.03 17.42
N ASN A 62 -2.21 13.01 17.64
CA ASN A 62 -1.38 12.88 18.87
C ASN A 62 -0.38 14.04 19.03
N ASN A 63 0.00 14.69 17.94
CA ASN A 63 0.90 15.84 17.95
C ASN A 63 0.18 17.20 17.87
N GLY A 64 -1.16 17.23 17.95
CA GLY A 64 -1.97 18.45 17.95
C GLY A 64 -2.07 19.12 16.59
N GLU A 65 -1.78 18.41 15.50
CA GLU A 65 -1.87 18.93 14.15
C GLU A 65 -3.28 18.75 13.57
N GLY A 66 -3.73 19.73 12.79
CA GLY A 66 -4.98 19.62 12.03
C GLY A 66 -4.83 18.68 10.84
N VAL A 67 -5.90 17.95 10.50
CA VAL A 67 -5.94 17.09 9.30
C VAL A 67 -6.94 17.64 8.30
N THR A 68 -6.53 17.73 7.04
CA THR A 68 -7.39 18.06 5.91
C THR A 68 -7.51 16.84 5.01
N PHE A 69 -8.73 16.41 4.74
CA PHE A 69 -9.01 15.30 3.82
C PHE A 69 -9.26 15.84 2.42
N GLU A 70 -8.43 15.41 1.48
CA GLU A 70 -8.57 15.73 0.07
C GLU A 70 -9.40 14.66 -0.67
N ALA A 71 -9.82 14.95 -1.90
CA ALA A 71 -10.55 13.99 -2.72
C ALA A 71 -9.65 12.80 -3.06
N ILE A 72 -10.18 11.58 -2.94
CA ILE A 72 -9.52 10.36 -3.41
C ILE A 72 -9.79 10.26 -4.92
N ALA A 73 -8.73 10.22 -5.72
CA ALA A 73 -8.85 10.10 -7.17
C ALA A 73 -9.40 8.72 -7.58
N LYS A 74 -10.08 8.68 -8.73
CA LYS A 74 -10.46 7.42 -9.35
C LYS A 74 -9.21 6.63 -9.75
N PRO A 75 -9.12 5.32 -9.42
CA PRO A 75 -8.04 4.49 -9.93
C PRO A 75 -8.06 4.40 -11.45
N GLU A 76 -6.92 4.69 -12.08
CA GLU A 76 -6.74 4.62 -13.53
C GLU A 76 -5.58 3.68 -13.86
N TRP A 77 -5.90 2.60 -14.57
CA TRP A 77 -4.93 1.62 -15.04
C TRP A 77 -5.47 0.85 -16.23
N GLU A 78 -4.58 0.36 -17.07
CA GLU A 78 -4.94 -0.41 -18.27
C GLU A 78 -5.26 -1.86 -17.91
N ARG A 79 -6.41 -2.37 -18.35
CA ARG A 79 -6.87 -3.74 -18.07
C ARG A 79 -6.31 -4.71 -19.13
N GLY A 80 -5.03 -5.04 -19.01
CA GLY A 80 -4.25 -5.83 -19.98
C GLY A 80 -4.06 -7.33 -19.62
N GLY A 81 -4.86 -7.89 -18.69
CA GLY A 81 -4.74 -9.30 -18.27
C GLY A 81 -4.26 -9.44 -16.82
N HIS A 82 -4.09 -10.71 -16.36
CA HIS A 82 -3.84 -11.01 -14.94
C HIS A 82 -2.52 -10.48 -14.38
N MET A 83 -1.53 -10.28 -15.23
CA MET A 83 -0.23 -9.72 -14.85
C MET A 83 -0.28 -8.18 -14.63
N THR A 84 -1.22 -7.49 -15.27
CA THR A 84 -1.24 -6.02 -15.27
C THR A 84 -1.45 -5.41 -13.87
N PRO A 85 -2.43 -5.88 -13.05
CA PRO A 85 -2.57 -5.36 -11.69
C PRO A 85 -1.32 -5.58 -10.83
N LEU A 86 -0.62 -6.71 -11.01
CA LEU A 86 0.58 -7.04 -10.24
C LEU A 86 1.72 -6.07 -10.54
N LYS A 87 1.96 -5.80 -11.83
CA LYS A 87 2.98 -4.81 -12.25
C LYS A 87 2.63 -3.40 -11.79
N LYS A 88 1.35 -3.05 -11.89
CA LYS A 88 0.86 -1.74 -11.43
C LYS A 88 0.97 -1.58 -9.92
N ALA A 89 0.75 -2.66 -9.15
CA ALA A 89 0.97 -2.65 -7.71
C ALA A 89 2.44 -2.34 -7.37
N LEU A 90 3.40 -3.05 -7.98
CA LEU A 90 4.83 -2.78 -7.72
C LEU A 90 5.24 -1.37 -8.13
N GLU A 91 4.75 -0.87 -9.27
CA GLU A 91 4.96 0.54 -9.67
C GLU A 91 4.43 1.51 -8.61
N HIS A 92 3.23 1.23 -8.10
CA HIS A 92 2.58 2.06 -7.09
C HIS A 92 3.34 2.04 -5.77
N GLU A 93 3.75 0.85 -5.27
CA GLU A 93 4.55 0.76 -4.03
C GLU A 93 5.84 1.57 -4.10
N ARG A 94 6.51 1.58 -5.25
CA ARG A 94 7.70 2.41 -5.44
C ARG A 94 7.40 3.92 -5.36
N LEU A 95 6.21 4.36 -5.80
CA LEU A 95 5.78 5.75 -5.63
C LEU A 95 5.49 6.07 -4.16
N VAL A 96 4.88 5.12 -3.43
CA VAL A 96 4.65 5.26 -1.99
C VAL A 96 5.98 5.32 -1.25
N THR A 97 6.92 4.42 -1.54
CA THR A 97 8.28 4.44 -0.98
C THR A 97 8.95 5.78 -1.18
N ALA A 98 8.97 6.30 -2.42
CA ALA A 98 9.55 7.61 -2.71
C ALA A 98 8.87 8.75 -1.92
N SER A 99 7.57 8.64 -1.66
CA SER A 99 6.83 9.60 -0.85
C SER A 99 7.24 9.52 0.64
N ILE A 100 7.35 8.32 1.19
CA ILE A 100 7.82 8.10 2.57
C ILE A 100 9.25 8.61 2.75
N ASP A 101 10.14 8.31 1.80
CA ASP A 101 11.53 8.80 1.80
C ASP A 101 11.59 10.33 1.82
N ALA A 102 10.74 11.00 1.02
CA ALA A 102 10.65 12.47 1.00
C ALA A 102 10.20 13.05 2.35
N ILE A 103 9.24 12.39 3.02
CA ILE A 103 8.80 12.81 4.37
C ILE A 103 9.93 12.60 5.37
N TYR A 104 10.62 11.46 5.30
CA TYR A 104 11.74 11.16 6.18
C TYR A 104 12.87 12.17 6.02
N ALA A 105 13.24 12.52 4.78
CA ALA A 105 14.24 13.54 4.49
C ALA A 105 13.85 14.91 5.07
N ALA A 106 12.60 15.33 4.91
CA ALA A 106 12.09 16.58 5.50
C ALA A 106 12.12 16.56 7.04
N ALA A 107 11.77 15.43 7.65
CA ALA A 107 11.85 15.25 9.10
C ALA A 107 13.31 15.31 9.60
N TYR A 108 14.24 14.70 8.87
CA TYR A 108 15.67 14.74 9.17
C TYR A 108 16.22 16.16 9.13
N GLU A 109 15.93 16.93 8.07
CA GLU A 109 16.34 18.32 7.92
C GLU A 109 15.77 19.21 9.03
N ALA A 110 14.51 18.97 9.41
CA ALA A 110 13.82 19.68 10.50
C ALA A 110 14.26 19.23 11.90
N LYS A 111 15.07 18.16 12.01
CA LYS A 111 15.42 17.48 13.28
C LYS A 111 14.17 17.04 14.07
N ASP A 112 13.12 16.65 13.35
CA ASP A 112 11.89 16.11 13.94
C ASP A 112 12.09 14.61 14.23
N PHE A 113 12.81 14.30 15.30
CA PHE A 113 13.16 12.93 15.66
C PHE A 113 11.96 12.05 15.99
N ARG A 114 10.83 12.65 16.40
CA ARG A 114 9.59 11.89 16.64
C ARG A 114 8.97 11.42 15.34
N ALA A 115 8.92 12.30 14.33
CA ALA A 115 8.45 11.93 13.00
C ALA A 115 9.36 10.86 12.38
N MET A 116 10.69 11.00 12.52
CA MET A 116 11.64 9.97 12.04
C MET A 116 11.39 8.61 12.69
N GLN A 117 11.23 8.57 14.01
CA GLN A 117 10.98 7.32 14.75
C GLN A 117 9.67 6.63 14.30
N MET A 118 8.63 7.39 14.05
CA MET A 118 7.38 6.86 13.49
C MET A 118 7.57 6.35 12.06
N LEU A 119 8.31 7.11 11.24
CA LEU A 119 8.60 6.76 9.85
C LEU A 119 9.55 5.56 9.69
N ASP A 120 10.40 5.25 10.67
CA ASP A 120 11.26 4.04 10.64
C ASP A 120 10.45 2.76 10.40
N TRP A 121 9.24 2.68 10.97
CA TRP A 121 8.34 1.56 10.73
C TRP A 121 7.89 1.53 9.27
N PHE A 122 7.49 2.68 8.70
CA PHE A 122 7.04 2.78 7.31
C PHE A 122 8.16 2.50 6.29
N ILE A 123 9.41 2.91 6.59
CA ILE A 123 10.58 2.56 5.77
C ILE A 123 10.75 1.04 5.68
N LYS A 124 10.61 0.34 6.81
CA LYS A 124 10.68 -1.12 6.84
C LYS A 124 9.50 -1.74 6.10
N GLU A 125 8.28 -1.26 6.35
CA GLU A 125 7.05 -1.75 5.74
C GLU A 125 7.12 -1.64 4.21
N GLN A 126 7.53 -0.49 3.66
CA GLN A 126 7.69 -0.33 2.21
C GLN A 126 8.68 -1.32 1.60
N GLY A 127 9.75 -1.69 2.31
CA GLY A 127 10.65 -2.76 1.87
C GLY A 127 9.96 -4.11 1.76
N GLU A 128 9.02 -4.41 2.67
CA GLU A 128 8.21 -5.64 2.65
C GLU A 128 7.14 -5.57 1.54
N GLU A 129 6.48 -4.43 1.35
CA GLU A 129 5.46 -4.22 0.31
C GLU A 129 6.03 -4.36 -1.11
N GLU A 130 7.15 -3.70 -1.40
CA GLU A 130 7.81 -3.86 -2.71
C GLU A 130 8.26 -5.31 -2.95
N LYS A 131 8.79 -5.96 -1.92
CA LYS A 131 9.20 -7.35 -2.02
C LYS A 131 8.02 -8.28 -2.29
N ASN A 132 6.92 -8.13 -1.56
CA ASN A 132 5.71 -8.93 -1.73
C ASN A 132 5.12 -8.75 -3.14
N ALA A 133 5.06 -7.50 -3.64
CA ALA A 133 4.59 -7.21 -4.99
C ALA A 133 5.50 -7.83 -6.07
N ALA A 134 6.83 -7.75 -5.90
CA ALA A 134 7.80 -8.35 -6.83
C ALA A 134 7.75 -9.88 -6.80
N ASP A 135 7.64 -10.49 -5.63
CA ASP A 135 7.51 -11.94 -5.47
C ASP A 135 6.24 -12.47 -6.16
N LEU A 136 5.13 -11.73 -6.06
CA LEU A 136 3.87 -12.12 -6.69
C LEU A 136 3.95 -12.05 -8.23
N ILE A 137 4.66 -11.07 -8.78
CA ILE A 137 4.97 -11.01 -10.22
C ILE A 137 5.76 -12.23 -10.64
N THR A 138 6.86 -12.53 -9.92
CA THR A 138 7.72 -13.69 -10.19
C THR A 138 6.93 -15.00 -10.17
N ARG A 139 6.06 -15.18 -9.18
CA ARG A 139 5.21 -16.36 -9.07
C ARG A 139 4.19 -16.45 -10.21
N MET A 140 3.63 -15.33 -10.63
CA MET A 140 2.75 -15.29 -11.81
C MET A 140 3.50 -15.63 -13.09
N GLU A 141 4.74 -15.18 -13.26
CA GLU A 141 5.59 -15.55 -14.42
C GLU A 141 5.90 -17.03 -14.45
N LEU A 142 6.18 -17.63 -13.28
CA LEU A 142 6.52 -19.05 -13.18
C LEU A 142 5.32 -19.98 -13.34
N PHE A 143 4.16 -19.59 -12.80
CA PHE A 143 3.01 -20.50 -12.64
C PHE A 143 1.74 -20.03 -13.35
N GLY A 144 1.64 -18.78 -13.74
CA GLY A 144 0.44 -18.21 -14.37
C GLY A 144 0.25 -18.55 -15.85
N GLY A 145 1.24 -19.18 -16.48
CA GLY A 145 1.24 -19.51 -17.90
C GLY A 145 0.35 -20.70 -18.30
N ASP A 146 -0.04 -21.54 -17.35
CA ASP A 146 -0.98 -22.64 -17.56
C ASP A 146 -2.10 -22.64 -16.52
N SER A 147 -3.23 -23.27 -16.87
CA SER A 147 -4.44 -23.24 -16.03
C SER A 147 -4.27 -23.94 -14.68
N LYS A 148 -3.44 -24.98 -14.60
CA LYS A 148 -3.19 -25.72 -13.36
C LYS A 148 -2.30 -24.92 -12.41
N GLY A 149 -1.21 -24.34 -12.93
CA GLY A 149 -0.32 -23.47 -12.17
C GLY A 149 -1.04 -22.22 -11.66
N LEU A 150 -1.84 -21.58 -12.50
CA LEU A 150 -2.65 -20.44 -12.11
C LEU A 150 -3.68 -20.81 -11.02
N TYR A 151 -4.36 -21.96 -11.15
CA TYR A 151 -5.30 -22.45 -10.15
C TYR A 151 -4.62 -22.71 -8.80
N MET A 152 -3.44 -23.32 -8.81
CA MET A 152 -2.67 -23.57 -7.58
C MET A 152 -2.23 -22.28 -6.91
N LEU A 153 -1.68 -21.33 -7.67
CA LEU A 153 -1.29 -20.01 -7.16
C LEU A 153 -2.50 -19.25 -6.58
N ASN A 154 -3.62 -19.23 -7.31
CA ASN A 154 -4.87 -18.64 -6.83
C ASN A 154 -5.35 -19.28 -5.52
N SER A 155 -5.30 -20.62 -5.43
CA SER A 155 -5.70 -21.36 -4.22
C SER A 155 -4.81 -21.03 -3.02
N GLU A 156 -3.51 -20.83 -3.24
CA GLU A 156 -2.57 -20.45 -2.18
C GLU A 156 -2.84 -19.04 -1.66
N LEU A 157 -3.14 -18.09 -2.54
CA LEU A 157 -3.41 -16.70 -2.15
C LEU A 157 -4.70 -16.53 -1.34
N LYS A 158 -5.64 -17.45 -1.42
CA LYS A 158 -6.82 -17.50 -0.53
C LYS A 158 -6.49 -17.61 0.95
N ALA A 159 -5.33 -18.15 1.29
CA ALA A 159 -4.91 -18.35 2.67
C ALA A 159 -4.42 -17.06 3.36
N ARG A 160 -4.21 -15.96 2.62
CA ARG A 160 -3.81 -14.68 3.23
C ARG A 160 -4.90 -14.19 4.16
N VAL A 161 -4.50 -13.89 5.40
CA VAL A 161 -5.37 -13.33 6.44
C VAL A 161 -4.84 -11.95 6.80
N TYR A 162 -5.75 -11.00 6.97
CA TYR A 162 -5.40 -9.67 7.44
C TYR A 162 -4.74 -9.73 8.83
N ALA A 163 -3.71 -8.94 9.01
CA ALA A 163 -3.07 -8.66 10.30
C ALA A 163 -2.98 -7.14 10.50
N ALA A 164 -3.35 -6.69 11.69
CA ALA A 164 -3.23 -5.26 12.01
C ALA A 164 -1.76 -4.82 12.03
N PRO A 165 -1.46 -3.55 11.65
CA PRO A 165 -0.11 -3.01 11.74
C PRO A 165 0.49 -3.17 13.15
N SER A 166 1.78 -3.47 13.22
CA SER A 166 2.50 -3.64 14.49
C SER A 166 2.93 -2.31 15.14
N LEU A 167 2.81 -1.19 14.42
CA LEU A 167 3.15 0.13 14.93
C LEU A 167 2.14 0.58 16.00
N VAL A 168 2.66 0.93 17.17
CA VAL A 168 1.91 1.54 18.29
C VAL A 168 2.35 3.00 18.40
N LEU A 169 1.39 3.95 18.36
CA LEU A 169 1.60 5.40 18.40
C LEU A 169 1.38 5.99 19.79
#